data_c7a8e62769a1555f57f3c046ddad969f
#
_entry.id   c7a8e62769a1555f57f3c046ddad969f
#
_cell.length_a   1.000
_cell.length_b   1.000
_cell.length_c   1.000
_cell.angle_alpha   90.00
_cell.angle_beta   90.00
_cell.angle_gamma   90.00
#
_symmetry.space_group_name_H-M   'P 1'
#
loop_
_entity.id
_entity.type
_entity.pdbx_description
1 polymer ?
#
loop_
_entity_poly.entity_id
_entity_poly.type
_entity_poly.pdbx_seq_one_letter_code
_entity_poly.pdbx_strand_id
1 'polypeptide(L)'
;MSERRGKIEKLTDEEKEYYSLVKRVFGILAPYYDVVTAPVSRLRDKVVNFTDAGIGSKILDVATGTGKQAVAFARKGFDVIGVDLSEAMLKVAIDKNKYENARFEIADAVNLPFKDNSFDVSCVSFALHDMLSTVREKALKEMARVTKPEGMIIIVDYALPENRIRRFLIYHFIKSYEGKYYLEFIKSDLKSLLGKSGIEIKEELPVLLGAGRILKGRKRRKNYRNERAG
;
A
#
# COMPACT_ATOMS: atom_id res chain seq x y z
N MET A 1 20.54 12.92 -19.85
CA MET A 1 20.28 13.71 -18.62
C MET A 1 19.41 14.87 -19.04
N SER A 2 18.12 14.76 -18.88
CA SER A 2 17.17 15.85 -19.19
C SER A 2 16.03 15.78 -18.19
N GLU A 3 15.98 16.74 -17.32
CA GLU A 3 14.87 17.49 -16.76
C GLU A 3 13.54 16.74 -16.55
N ARG A 4 13.39 16.08 -15.40
CA ARG A 4 12.13 16.04 -14.68
C ARG A 4 12.23 16.87 -13.39
N ARG A 5 12.43 18.18 -13.52
CA ARG A 5 11.97 19.12 -12.51
C ARG A 5 10.45 19.20 -12.64
N GLY A 6 9.77 18.20 -12.13
CA GLY A 6 8.33 18.27 -11.94
C GLY A 6 8.01 19.50 -11.10
N LYS A 7 7.07 20.32 -11.55
CA LYS A 7 6.42 21.35 -10.75
C LYS A 7 6.17 20.77 -9.36
N ILE A 8 6.75 21.38 -8.34
CA ILE A 8 6.34 21.14 -6.95
C ILE A 8 4.91 21.69 -6.89
N GLU A 9 3.94 20.80 -7.07
CA GLU A 9 2.54 21.11 -6.88
C GLU A 9 2.41 21.56 -5.42
N LYS A 10 1.95 22.79 -5.18
CA LYS A 10 1.75 23.27 -3.81
C LYS A 10 0.70 22.38 -3.16
N LEU A 11 1.05 21.77 -2.05
CA LEU A 11 0.11 20.98 -1.24
C LEU A 11 -1.09 21.84 -0.86
N THR A 12 -2.27 21.30 -1.00
CA THR A 12 -3.49 21.90 -0.48
C THR A 12 -3.42 21.97 1.06
N ASP A 13 -4.24 22.80 1.69
CA ASP A 13 -4.23 22.91 3.15
C ASP A 13 -4.69 21.60 3.80
N GLU A 14 -5.60 20.85 3.16
CA GLU A 14 -6.02 19.52 3.59
C GLU A 14 -4.87 18.50 3.49
N GLU A 15 -4.07 18.53 2.43
CA GLU A 15 -2.88 17.67 2.31
C GLU A 15 -1.82 18.02 3.38
N LYS A 16 -1.61 19.30 3.70
CA LYS A 16 -0.70 19.70 4.78
C LYS A 16 -1.17 19.19 6.15
N GLU A 17 -2.48 19.31 6.42
CA GLU A 17 -3.09 18.76 7.64
C GLU A 17 -2.89 17.24 7.70
N TYR A 18 -3.15 16.54 6.60
CA TYR A 18 -2.95 15.09 6.48
C TYR A 18 -1.51 14.68 6.81
N TYR A 19 -0.52 15.29 6.16
CA TYR A 19 0.90 14.95 6.39
C TYR A 19 1.35 15.24 7.84
N SER A 20 0.86 16.31 8.42
CA SER A 20 1.12 16.65 9.84
C SER A 20 0.50 15.62 10.77
N LEU A 21 -0.75 15.20 10.50
CA LEU A 21 -1.46 14.20 11.28
C LEU A 21 -0.76 12.84 11.21
N VAL A 22 -0.40 12.37 10.01
CA VAL A 22 0.30 11.10 9.79
C VAL A 22 1.60 11.05 10.58
N LYS A 23 2.46 12.05 10.44
CA LYS A 23 3.75 12.11 11.16
C LYS A 23 3.55 12.08 12.68
N ARG A 24 2.57 12.82 13.19
CA ARG A 24 2.30 12.90 14.64
C ARG A 24 1.72 11.57 15.17
N VAL A 25 0.69 11.03 14.53
CA VAL A 25 -0.03 9.84 14.98
C VAL A 25 0.89 8.62 14.92
N PHE A 26 1.51 8.37 13.78
CA PHE A 26 2.40 7.22 13.63
C PHE A 26 3.73 7.39 14.36
N GLY A 27 4.16 8.65 14.62
CA GLY A 27 5.28 8.93 15.51
C GLY A 27 5.02 8.46 16.94
N ILE A 28 3.82 8.70 17.47
CA ILE A 28 3.40 8.27 18.82
C ILE A 28 3.14 6.76 18.86
N LEU A 29 2.50 6.22 17.84
CA LEU A 29 2.10 4.81 17.80
C LEU A 29 3.26 3.84 17.53
N ALA A 30 4.35 4.27 16.91
CA ALA A 30 5.42 3.41 16.44
C ALA A 30 5.91 2.37 17.48
N PRO A 31 6.16 2.70 18.76
CA PRO A 31 6.61 1.71 19.74
C PRO A 31 5.59 0.62 20.04
N TYR A 32 4.30 0.93 19.91
CA TYR A 32 3.18 0.05 20.29
C TYR A 32 2.50 -0.61 19.08
N TYR A 33 2.82 -0.14 17.86
CA TYR A 33 2.13 -0.53 16.64
C TYR A 33 2.10 -2.03 16.40
N ASP A 34 3.17 -2.71 16.73
CA ASP A 34 3.29 -4.16 16.59
C ASP A 34 2.33 -4.96 17.49
N VAL A 35 2.04 -4.43 18.67
CA VAL A 35 1.07 -5.03 19.61
C VAL A 35 -0.33 -4.83 19.08
N VAL A 36 -0.64 -3.61 18.62
CA VAL A 36 -1.96 -3.27 18.04
C VAL A 36 -2.26 -4.12 16.82
N THR A 37 -1.27 -4.36 15.95
CA THR A 37 -1.43 -5.12 14.70
C THR A 37 -1.16 -6.62 14.84
N ALA A 38 -0.93 -7.14 16.05
CA ALA A 38 -0.70 -8.57 16.30
C ALA A 38 -1.85 -9.48 15.80
N PRO A 39 -3.13 -9.12 15.93
CA PRO A 39 -4.24 -9.96 15.44
C PRO A 39 -4.18 -10.26 13.94
N VAL A 40 -3.63 -9.35 13.14
CA VAL A 40 -3.50 -9.53 11.68
C VAL A 40 -2.16 -10.14 11.25
N SER A 41 -1.32 -10.58 12.18
CA SER A 41 0.02 -11.09 11.90
C SER A 41 0.05 -12.26 10.92
N ARG A 42 -0.89 -13.20 11.04
CA ARG A 42 -1.02 -14.37 10.15
C ARG A 42 -1.41 -14.00 8.72
N LEU A 43 -1.97 -12.81 8.51
CA LEU A 43 -2.33 -12.35 7.19
C LEU A 43 -1.11 -12.06 6.32
N ARG A 44 0.00 -11.66 6.92
CA ARG A 44 1.24 -11.34 6.19
C ARG A 44 1.76 -12.51 5.38
N ASP A 45 1.71 -13.72 5.94
CA ASP A 45 2.10 -14.94 5.21
C ASP A 45 1.12 -15.29 4.10
N LYS A 46 -0.18 -15.02 4.28
CA LYS A 46 -1.16 -15.16 3.20
C LYS A 46 -0.88 -14.18 2.06
N VAL A 47 -0.50 -12.94 2.36
CA VAL A 47 -0.12 -11.94 1.36
C VAL A 47 1.08 -12.42 0.56
N VAL A 48 2.13 -12.90 1.25
CA VAL A 48 3.33 -13.44 0.59
C VAL A 48 2.98 -14.63 -0.30
N ASN A 49 2.19 -15.57 0.18
CA ASN A 49 1.81 -16.76 -0.60
C ASN A 49 0.86 -16.43 -1.77
N PHE A 50 0.06 -15.36 -1.66
CA PHE A 50 -0.82 -14.88 -2.72
C PHE A 50 -0.06 -14.15 -3.83
N THR A 51 1.20 -13.78 -3.55
CA THR A 51 2.10 -13.15 -4.51
C THR A 51 2.83 -14.25 -5.26
N ASP A 52 2.46 -14.50 -6.51
CA ASP A 52 3.05 -15.57 -7.36
C ASP A 52 4.39 -15.15 -7.98
N ALA A 53 5.22 -14.41 -7.24
CA ALA A 53 6.53 -14.00 -7.68
C ALA A 53 7.58 -15.08 -7.37
N GLY A 54 8.56 -15.23 -8.24
CA GLY A 54 9.70 -16.12 -8.01
C GLY A 54 10.61 -15.61 -6.89
N ILE A 55 11.30 -16.53 -6.20
CA ILE A 55 12.33 -16.17 -5.20
C ILE A 55 13.35 -15.23 -5.84
N GLY A 56 13.82 -14.23 -5.10
CA GLY A 56 14.73 -13.20 -5.59
C GLY A 56 14.05 -12.05 -6.35
N SER A 57 12.73 -12.09 -6.55
CA SER A 57 12.00 -10.95 -7.11
C SER A 57 12.15 -9.72 -6.23
N LYS A 58 12.19 -8.54 -6.87
CA LYS A 58 12.26 -7.24 -6.18
C LYS A 58 10.89 -6.77 -5.76
N ILE A 59 10.70 -6.61 -4.45
CA ILE A 59 9.45 -6.17 -3.84
C ILE A 59 9.61 -4.75 -3.30
N LEU A 60 8.62 -3.89 -3.55
CA LEU A 60 8.46 -2.62 -2.88
C LEU A 60 7.27 -2.72 -1.92
N ASP A 61 7.50 -2.50 -0.63
CA ASP A 61 6.45 -2.42 0.39
C ASP A 61 6.21 -0.95 0.74
N VAL A 62 5.09 -0.40 0.26
CA VAL A 62 4.73 1.02 0.37
C VAL A 62 3.94 1.26 1.64
N ALA A 63 4.27 2.32 2.39
CA ALA A 63 3.77 2.58 3.73
C ALA A 63 4.02 1.36 4.64
N THR A 64 5.28 0.92 4.69
CA THR A 64 5.71 -0.33 5.33
C THR A 64 5.54 -0.33 6.85
N GLY A 65 5.37 0.85 7.47
CA GLY A 65 5.28 1.03 8.92
C GLY A 65 6.49 0.44 9.65
N THR A 66 6.24 -0.46 10.58
CA THR A 66 7.29 -1.18 11.34
C THR A 66 7.95 -2.32 10.55
N GLY A 67 7.75 -2.38 9.23
CA GLY A 67 8.45 -3.31 8.33
C GLY A 67 7.99 -4.76 8.36
N LYS A 68 6.90 -5.08 9.05
CA LYS A 68 6.51 -6.50 9.25
C LYS A 68 6.08 -7.22 7.98
N GLN A 69 5.44 -6.53 7.03
CA GLN A 69 5.09 -7.12 5.74
C GLN A 69 6.35 -7.29 4.88
N ALA A 70 7.24 -6.29 4.85
CA ALA A 70 8.53 -6.37 4.19
C ALA A 70 9.38 -7.53 4.72
N VAL A 71 9.47 -7.68 6.05
CA VAL A 71 10.17 -8.81 6.70
C VAL A 71 9.52 -10.15 6.34
N ALA A 72 8.20 -10.24 6.22
CA ALA A 72 7.53 -11.47 5.80
C ALA A 72 7.93 -11.87 4.36
N PHE A 73 8.05 -10.92 3.44
CA PHE A 73 8.59 -11.14 2.11
C PHE A 73 10.08 -11.55 2.16
N ALA A 74 10.91 -10.81 2.88
CA ALA A 74 12.35 -11.10 2.98
C ALA A 74 12.65 -12.50 3.52
N ARG A 75 11.87 -12.96 4.52
CA ARG A 75 11.95 -14.31 5.08
C ARG A 75 11.69 -15.40 4.03
N LYS A 76 10.96 -15.10 2.96
CA LYS A 76 10.70 -16.01 1.84
C LYS A 76 11.71 -15.89 0.70
N GLY A 77 12.76 -15.08 0.89
CA GLY A 77 13.86 -14.96 -0.08
C GLY A 77 13.66 -13.90 -1.17
N PHE A 78 12.74 -12.96 -0.96
CA PHE A 78 12.57 -11.80 -1.86
C PHE A 78 13.56 -10.68 -1.50
N ASP A 79 13.99 -9.88 -2.49
CA ASP A 79 14.74 -8.63 -2.28
C ASP A 79 13.76 -7.48 -2.04
N VAL A 80 13.73 -6.94 -0.82
CA VAL A 80 12.65 -6.06 -0.38
C VAL A 80 13.16 -4.67 -0.04
N ILE A 81 12.44 -3.66 -0.54
CA ILE A 81 12.56 -2.28 -0.06
C ILE A 81 11.23 -1.88 0.57
N GLY A 82 11.25 -1.55 1.87
CA GLY A 82 10.13 -0.96 2.57
C GLY A 82 10.27 0.55 2.63
N VAL A 83 9.23 1.29 2.28
CA VAL A 83 9.24 2.75 2.35
C VAL A 83 8.12 3.26 3.23
N ASP A 84 8.39 4.30 4.02
CA ASP A 84 7.40 4.97 4.85
C ASP A 84 7.73 6.46 4.99
N LEU A 85 6.72 7.27 5.26
CA LEU A 85 6.88 8.71 5.54
C LEU A 85 7.32 8.98 6.99
N SER A 86 7.05 8.04 7.91
CA SER A 86 7.32 8.15 9.34
C SER A 86 8.70 7.60 9.70
N GLU A 87 9.62 8.50 10.04
CA GLU A 87 10.96 8.11 10.54
C GLU A 87 10.88 7.22 11.78
N ALA A 88 9.91 7.47 12.68
CA ALA A 88 9.72 6.68 13.88
C ALA A 88 9.32 5.24 13.57
N MET A 89 8.45 5.03 12.58
CA MET A 89 8.08 3.69 12.09
C MET A 89 9.28 2.98 11.49
N LEU A 90 10.02 3.65 10.62
CA LEU A 90 11.20 3.07 9.98
C LEU A 90 12.31 2.75 10.97
N LYS A 91 12.49 3.56 12.02
CA LYS A 91 13.43 3.22 13.09
C LYS A 91 13.09 1.88 13.72
N VAL A 92 11.80 1.64 14.03
CA VAL A 92 11.37 0.34 14.57
C VAL A 92 11.59 -0.79 13.56
N ALA A 93 11.34 -0.54 12.27
CA ALA A 93 11.56 -1.50 11.20
C ALA A 93 13.05 -1.90 11.09
N ILE A 94 13.95 -0.92 11.10
CA ILE A 94 15.40 -1.11 11.01
C ILE A 94 15.91 -1.85 12.25
N ASP A 95 15.53 -1.41 13.46
CA ASP A 95 15.99 -1.99 14.72
C ASP A 95 15.58 -3.47 14.89
N LYS A 96 14.44 -3.85 14.30
CA LYS A 96 13.89 -5.22 14.37
C LYS A 96 14.26 -6.10 13.19
N ASN A 97 14.78 -5.52 12.11
CA ASN A 97 15.14 -6.27 10.92
C ASN A 97 16.33 -7.20 11.17
N LYS A 98 16.20 -8.45 10.75
CA LYS A 98 17.23 -9.50 10.84
C LYS A 98 17.63 -10.06 9.47
N TYR A 99 17.12 -9.46 8.38
CA TYR A 99 17.27 -9.97 7.02
C TYR A 99 18.06 -8.98 6.17
N GLU A 100 19.17 -9.41 5.62
CA GLU A 100 20.05 -8.58 4.75
C GLU A 100 19.36 -8.20 3.43
N ASN A 101 18.40 -9.01 2.98
CA ASN A 101 17.60 -8.79 1.78
C ASN A 101 16.36 -7.88 2.04
N ALA A 102 16.29 -7.21 3.19
CA ALA A 102 15.29 -6.18 3.47
C ALA A 102 15.97 -4.85 3.83
N ARG A 103 15.59 -3.78 3.13
CA ARG A 103 16.06 -2.41 3.38
C ARG A 103 14.87 -1.50 3.61
N PHE A 104 15.09 -0.42 4.37
CA PHE A 104 14.05 0.53 4.72
C PHE A 104 14.51 1.96 4.43
N GLU A 105 13.69 2.73 3.72
CA GLU A 105 14.02 4.07 3.24
C GLU A 105 12.85 5.04 3.49
N ILE A 106 13.17 6.30 3.83
CA ILE A 106 12.14 7.33 3.95
C ILE A 106 11.73 7.74 2.54
N ALA A 107 10.44 7.59 2.25
CA ALA A 107 9.86 8.09 1.01
C ALA A 107 8.37 8.40 1.16
N ASP A 108 7.91 9.36 0.35
CA ASP A 108 6.49 9.64 0.20
C ASP A 108 5.90 8.73 -0.88
N ALA A 109 4.80 8.05 -0.56
CA ALA A 109 4.09 7.17 -1.47
C ALA A 109 3.60 7.88 -2.75
N VAL A 110 3.39 9.21 -2.71
CA VAL A 110 2.95 10.00 -3.87
C VAL A 110 4.10 10.44 -4.77
N ASN A 111 5.36 10.20 -4.37
CA ASN A 111 6.56 10.55 -5.13
C ASN A 111 7.70 9.58 -4.80
N LEU A 112 7.56 8.35 -5.26
CA LEU A 112 8.51 7.28 -4.98
C LEU A 112 9.86 7.54 -5.69
N PRO A 113 11.01 7.48 -4.98
CA PRO A 113 12.33 7.82 -5.53
C PRO A 113 12.93 6.73 -6.42
N PHE A 114 12.07 5.96 -7.09
CA PHE A 114 12.48 4.84 -7.94
C PHE A 114 12.13 5.12 -9.41
N LYS A 115 12.91 4.51 -10.30
CA LYS A 115 12.65 4.56 -11.75
C LYS A 115 11.38 3.78 -12.10
N ASP A 116 10.79 4.13 -13.24
CA ASP A 116 9.68 3.35 -13.80
C ASP A 116 10.09 1.88 -13.97
N ASN A 117 9.15 0.97 -13.69
CA ASN A 117 9.34 -0.46 -13.93
C ASN A 117 10.54 -1.09 -13.17
N SER A 118 10.78 -0.67 -11.93
CA SER A 118 11.91 -1.12 -11.10
C SER A 118 11.62 -2.39 -10.29
N PHE A 119 10.33 -2.66 -10.00
CA PHE A 119 9.93 -3.73 -9.10
C PHE A 119 9.08 -4.79 -9.79
N ASP A 120 9.29 -6.04 -9.41
CA ASP A 120 8.46 -7.17 -9.84
C ASP A 120 7.11 -7.14 -9.13
N VAL A 121 7.10 -6.70 -7.87
CA VAL A 121 5.89 -6.52 -7.07
C VAL A 121 5.95 -5.20 -6.31
N SER A 122 4.85 -4.47 -6.25
CA SER A 122 4.61 -3.45 -5.24
C SER A 122 3.45 -3.87 -4.34
N CYS A 123 3.61 -3.67 -3.04
CA CYS A 123 2.62 -4.03 -2.02
C CYS A 123 2.27 -2.81 -1.19
N VAL A 124 1.02 -2.70 -0.77
CA VAL A 124 0.57 -1.79 0.29
C VAL A 124 -0.39 -2.54 1.20
N SER A 125 -0.15 -2.47 2.51
CA SER A 125 -0.92 -3.23 3.49
C SER A 125 -1.44 -2.35 4.61
N PHE A 126 -2.77 -2.25 4.73
CA PHE A 126 -3.47 -1.49 5.77
C PHE A 126 -2.98 -0.04 5.89
N ALA A 127 -2.91 0.65 4.75
CA ALA A 127 -2.49 2.05 4.70
C ALA A 127 -3.39 2.93 3.84
N LEU A 128 -4.05 2.38 2.81
CA LEU A 128 -4.89 3.19 1.91
C LEU A 128 -6.10 3.79 2.62
N HIS A 129 -6.65 3.10 3.64
CA HIS A 129 -7.80 3.58 4.42
C HIS A 129 -7.47 4.80 5.27
N ASP A 130 -6.19 5.01 5.62
CA ASP A 130 -5.70 6.17 6.36
C ASP A 130 -5.30 7.34 5.45
N MET A 131 -5.25 7.13 4.14
CA MET A 131 -4.86 8.15 3.19
C MET A 131 -6.04 9.04 2.77
N LEU A 132 -5.79 10.34 2.69
CA LEU A 132 -6.67 11.28 1.98
C LEU A 132 -6.89 10.80 0.53
N SER A 133 -8.09 10.98 -0.04
CA SER A 133 -8.43 10.44 -1.37
C SER A 133 -7.47 10.84 -2.48
N THR A 134 -7.02 12.10 -2.49
CA THR A 134 -6.05 12.61 -3.46
C THR A 134 -4.67 11.98 -3.29
N VAL A 135 -4.23 11.78 -2.05
CA VAL A 135 -2.96 11.12 -1.70
C VAL A 135 -3.01 9.64 -2.11
N ARG A 136 -4.13 8.96 -1.80
CA ARG A 136 -4.37 7.56 -2.17
C ARG A 136 -4.29 7.33 -3.68
N GLU A 137 -4.92 8.21 -4.48
CA GLU A 137 -4.87 8.13 -5.93
C GLU A 137 -3.46 8.33 -6.47
N LYS A 138 -2.73 9.34 -5.96
CA LYS A 138 -1.33 9.60 -6.34
C LYS A 138 -0.43 8.42 -5.99
N ALA A 139 -0.57 7.86 -4.77
CA ALA A 139 0.19 6.69 -4.32
C ALA A 139 -0.04 5.46 -5.22
N LEU A 140 -1.28 5.16 -5.57
CA LEU A 140 -1.61 4.05 -6.47
C LEU A 140 -1.02 4.24 -7.88
N LYS A 141 -1.01 5.49 -8.41
CA LYS A 141 -0.36 5.82 -9.68
C LYS A 141 1.16 5.61 -9.61
N GLU A 142 1.79 5.99 -8.53
CA GLU A 142 3.22 5.78 -8.30
C GLU A 142 3.56 4.28 -8.18
N MET A 143 2.77 3.53 -7.43
CA MET A 143 2.90 2.06 -7.38
C MET A 143 2.79 1.45 -8.78
N ALA A 144 1.82 1.87 -9.59
CA ALA A 144 1.70 1.41 -10.97
C ALA A 144 2.90 1.85 -11.84
N ARG A 145 3.46 3.04 -11.62
CA ARG A 145 4.62 3.54 -12.35
C ARG A 145 5.87 2.71 -12.08
N VAL A 146 6.17 2.45 -10.81
CA VAL A 146 7.39 1.75 -10.39
C VAL A 146 7.33 0.24 -10.61
N THR A 147 6.13 -0.35 -10.72
CA THR A 147 5.94 -1.77 -11.00
C THR A 147 6.17 -2.07 -12.47
N LYS A 148 6.86 -3.17 -12.77
CA LYS A 148 7.10 -3.64 -14.14
C LYS A 148 5.78 -3.93 -14.89
N PRO A 149 5.76 -3.92 -16.23
CA PRO A 149 4.53 -4.19 -17.01
C PRO A 149 3.89 -5.55 -16.68
N GLU A 150 4.70 -6.59 -16.48
CA GLU A 150 4.25 -7.94 -16.10
C GLU A 150 4.26 -8.16 -14.58
N GLY A 151 4.62 -7.13 -13.82
CA GLY A 151 4.70 -7.18 -12.36
C GLY A 151 3.31 -7.15 -11.71
N MET A 152 3.30 -7.39 -10.43
CA MET A 152 2.08 -7.46 -9.63
C MET A 152 1.97 -6.28 -8.68
N ILE A 153 0.74 -5.86 -8.43
CA ILE A 153 0.40 -4.84 -7.44
C ILE A 153 -0.52 -5.50 -6.42
N ILE A 154 -0.04 -5.63 -5.19
CA ILE A 154 -0.77 -6.26 -4.09
C ILE A 154 -1.31 -5.18 -3.17
N ILE A 155 -2.60 -5.23 -2.91
CA ILE A 155 -3.28 -4.30 -2.01
C ILE A 155 -3.98 -5.10 -0.94
N VAL A 156 -3.68 -4.79 0.32
CA VAL A 156 -4.34 -5.40 1.47
C VAL A 156 -4.99 -4.29 2.27
N ASP A 157 -6.31 -4.33 2.38
CA ASP A 157 -6.99 -3.31 3.17
C ASP A 157 -8.39 -3.77 3.62
N TYR A 158 -9.05 -2.93 4.39
CA TYR A 158 -10.40 -3.17 4.87
C TYR A 158 -11.40 -3.36 3.72
N ALA A 159 -12.39 -4.20 4.02
CA ALA A 159 -13.56 -4.42 3.18
C ALA A 159 -14.80 -4.56 4.08
N LEU A 160 -15.97 -4.50 3.48
CA LEU A 160 -17.21 -4.83 4.18
C LEU A 160 -17.73 -6.16 3.65
N PRO A 161 -18.11 -7.10 4.55
CA PRO A 161 -18.68 -8.37 4.14
C PRO A 161 -20.03 -8.19 3.43
N GLU A 162 -20.39 -9.14 2.58
CA GLU A 162 -21.67 -9.13 1.87
C GLU A 162 -22.85 -9.33 2.81
N ASN A 163 -22.67 -10.17 3.83
CA ASN A 163 -23.71 -10.41 4.84
C ASN A 163 -24.05 -9.13 5.60
N ARG A 164 -25.33 -8.71 5.58
CA ARG A 164 -25.79 -7.43 6.13
C ARG A 164 -25.53 -7.29 7.64
N ILE A 165 -25.71 -8.35 8.42
CA ILE A 165 -25.52 -8.33 9.88
C ILE A 165 -24.02 -8.18 10.19
N ARG A 166 -23.18 -9.00 9.56
CA ARG A 166 -21.72 -8.91 9.72
C ARG A 166 -21.19 -7.55 9.27
N ARG A 167 -21.71 -7.02 8.15
CA ARG A 167 -21.39 -5.67 7.65
C ARG A 167 -21.67 -4.60 8.69
N PHE A 168 -22.84 -4.64 9.29
CA PHE A 168 -23.25 -3.68 10.33
C PHE A 168 -22.28 -3.75 11.54
N LEU A 169 -22.06 -4.96 12.08
CA LEU A 169 -21.20 -5.15 13.26
C LEU A 169 -19.76 -4.72 12.98
N ILE A 170 -19.17 -5.19 11.87
CA ILE A 170 -17.80 -4.89 11.48
C ILE A 170 -17.62 -3.39 11.19
N TYR A 171 -18.56 -2.78 10.46
CA TYR A 171 -18.52 -1.35 10.18
C TYR A 171 -18.46 -0.51 11.47
N HIS A 172 -19.36 -0.78 12.43
CA HIS A 172 -19.40 -0.04 13.68
C HIS A 172 -18.19 -0.32 14.57
N PHE A 173 -17.71 -1.56 14.59
CA PHE A 173 -16.51 -1.92 15.34
C PHE A 173 -15.27 -1.19 14.81
N ILE A 174 -15.00 -1.26 13.50
CA ILE A 174 -13.81 -0.61 12.94
C ILE A 174 -13.94 0.92 13.06
N LYS A 175 -15.13 1.50 12.79
CA LYS A 175 -15.37 2.93 12.95
C LYS A 175 -15.07 3.45 14.36
N SER A 176 -15.12 2.60 15.40
CA SER A 176 -14.90 3.02 16.78
C SER A 176 -13.45 3.36 17.11
N TYR A 177 -12.48 2.87 16.31
CA TYR A 177 -11.05 3.06 16.54
C TYR A 177 -10.29 3.61 15.32
N GLU A 178 -10.86 3.52 14.11
CA GLU A 178 -10.23 4.05 12.91
C GLU A 178 -10.44 5.55 12.74
N GLY A 179 -9.47 6.17 12.05
CA GLY A 179 -9.39 7.60 11.86
C GLY A 179 -10.40 8.19 10.86
N LYS A 180 -10.27 9.50 10.63
CA LYS A 180 -11.12 10.35 9.79
C LYS A 180 -11.35 9.78 8.38
N TYR A 181 -10.31 9.24 7.75
CA TYR A 181 -10.32 8.84 6.33
C TYR A 181 -10.91 7.45 6.08
N TYR A 182 -11.03 6.61 7.12
CA TYR A 182 -11.59 5.26 7.00
C TYR A 182 -13.03 5.28 6.44
N LEU A 183 -13.86 6.19 6.92
CA LEU A 183 -15.27 6.27 6.48
C LEU A 183 -15.40 6.64 5.02
N GLU A 184 -14.53 7.51 4.54
CA GLU A 184 -14.44 7.85 3.12
C GLU A 184 -13.94 6.68 2.30
N PHE A 185 -12.86 6.02 2.76
CA PHE A 185 -12.29 4.85 2.10
C PHE A 185 -13.31 3.72 1.92
N ILE A 186 -14.02 3.34 3.00
CA ILE A 186 -14.93 2.19 2.96
C ILE A 186 -16.17 2.43 2.10
N LYS A 187 -16.55 3.71 1.89
CA LYS A 187 -17.63 4.13 0.99
C LYS A 187 -17.15 4.33 -0.44
N SER A 188 -15.85 4.46 -0.66
CA SER A 188 -15.28 4.67 -1.98
C SER A 188 -15.32 3.39 -2.81
N ASP A 189 -15.45 3.55 -4.13
CA ASP A 189 -15.25 2.45 -5.07
C ASP A 189 -13.76 2.26 -5.34
N LEU A 190 -13.11 1.46 -4.48
CA LEU A 190 -11.68 1.14 -4.63
C LEU A 190 -11.37 0.50 -5.99
N LYS A 191 -12.28 -0.32 -6.54
CA LYS A 191 -12.05 -0.97 -7.85
C LYS A 191 -12.00 0.07 -8.97
N SER A 192 -12.92 1.04 -8.95
CA SER A 192 -12.90 2.16 -9.89
C SER A 192 -11.63 3.01 -9.74
N LEU A 193 -11.20 3.30 -8.51
CA LEU A 193 -9.98 4.06 -8.24
C LEU A 193 -8.74 3.33 -8.77
N LEU A 194 -8.63 2.01 -8.57
CA LEU A 194 -7.56 1.20 -9.12
C LEU A 194 -7.54 1.26 -10.65
N GLY A 195 -8.70 1.14 -11.28
CA GLY A 195 -8.83 1.29 -12.73
C GLY A 195 -8.36 2.64 -13.26
N LYS A 196 -8.71 3.74 -12.58
CA LYS A 196 -8.25 5.11 -12.90
C LYS A 196 -6.75 5.29 -12.68
N SER A 197 -6.18 4.55 -11.73
CA SER A 197 -4.74 4.54 -11.46
C SER A 197 -3.93 3.63 -12.40
N GLY A 198 -4.58 3.03 -13.40
CA GLY A 198 -3.92 2.14 -14.36
C GLY A 198 -3.67 0.73 -13.84
N ILE A 199 -4.41 0.30 -12.82
CA ILE A 199 -4.30 -1.02 -12.20
C ILE A 199 -5.56 -1.84 -12.58
N GLU A 200 -5.34 -3.00 -13.19
CA GLU A 200 -6.38 -3.96 -13.50
C GLU A 200 -6.37 -5.08 -12.46
N ILE A 201 -7.49 -5.27 -11.76
CA ILE A 201 -7.62 -6.34 -10.77
C ILE A 201 -7.74 -7.68 -11.49
N LYS A 202 -6.92 -8.65 -11.06
CA LYS A 202 -6.91 -10.02 -11.56
C LYS A 202 -7.53 -11.00 -10.59
N GLU A 203 -7.26 -10.82 -9.30
CA GLU A 203 -7.76 -11.71 -8.25
C GLU A 203 -8.11 -10.90 -7.00
N GLU A 204 -9.11 -11.38 -6.27
CA GLU A 204 -9.52 -10.86 -4.97
C GLU A 204 -9.71 -12.02 -3.99
N LEU A 205 -9.07 -11.92 -2.83
CA LEU A 205 -9.17 -12.89 -1.74
C LEU A 205 -9.76 -12.20 -0.50
N PRO A 206 -11.00 -12.54 -0.10
CA PRO A 206 -11.55 -12.07 1.17
C PRO A 206 -10.76 -12.66 2.34
N VAL A 207 -10.49 -11.82 3.35
CA VAL A 207 -9.79 -12.20 4.57
C VAL A 207 -10.51 -11.64 5.79
N LEU A 208 -10.09 -12.04 7.01
CA LEU A 208 -10.68 -11.55 8.26
C LEU A 208 -12.21 -11.67 8.29
N LEU A 209 -12.75 -12.82 7.86
CA LEU A 209 -14.20 -13.06 7.77
C LEU A 209 -14.95 -12.04 6.88
N GLY A 210 -14.25 -11.44 5.90
CA GLY A 210 -14.77 -10.43 4.99
C GLY A 210 -14.58 -8.98 5.47
N ALA A 211 -13.95 -8.78 6.64
CA ALA A 211 -13.58 -7.44 7.12
C ALA A 211 -12.35 -6.85 6.40
N GLY A 212 -11.66 -7.66 5.61
CA GLY A 212 -10.53 -7.26 4.80
C GLY A 212 -10.49 -8.05 3.48
N ARG A 213 -9.64 -7.58 2.59
CA ARG A 213 -9.38 -8.22 1.30
C ARG A 213 -7.91 -8.08 0.89
N ILE A 214 -7.46 -9.03 0.11
CA ILE A 214 -6.21 -8.94 -0.66
C ILE A 214 -6.61 -8.84 -2.12
N LEU A 215 -6.16 -7.79 -2.80
CA LEU A 215 -6.33 -7.62 -4.23
C LEU A 215 -4.99 -7.85 -4.91
N LYS A 216 -4.99 -8.67 -5.96
CA LYS A 216 -3.87 -8.81 -6.87
C LYS A 216 -4.23 -8.12 -8.18
N GLY A 217 -3.48 -7.08 -8.51
CA GLY A 217 -3.63 -6.32 -9.74
C GLY A 217 -2.38 -6.40 -10.61
N ARG A 218 -2.55 -6.00 -11.85
CA ARG A 218 -1.46 -5.76 -12.80
C ARG A 218 -1.60 -4.39 -13.44
N LYS A 219 -0.49 -3.84 -13.87
CA LYS A 219 -0.48 -2.63 -14.67
C LYS A 219 -1.29 -2.83 -15.96
N ARG A 220 -2.24 -1.94 -16.22
CA ARG A 220 -3.03 -1.98 -17.45
C ARG A 220 -2.11 -1.74 -18.64
N ARG A 221 -2.13 -2.62 -19.63
CA ARG A 221 -1.41 -2.41 -20.88
C ARG A 221 -2.02 -1.22 -21.62
N LYS A 222 -1.19 -0.25 -22.04
CA LYS A 222 -1.63 0.79 -22.97
C LYS A 222 -1.90 0.11 -24.32
N ASN A 223 -3.15 0.06 -24.76
CA ASN A 223 -3.48 -0.37 -26.12
C ASN A 223 -3.09 0.73 -27.11
N TYR A 224 -1.91 0.62 -27.71
CA TYR A 224 -1.44 1.50 -28.80
C TYR A 224 -2.23 1.33 -30.12
N ARG A 225 -3.38 0.64 -30.11
CA ARG A 225 -4.14 0.35 -31.36
C ARG A 225 -4.99 1.53 -31.86
N ASN A 226 -5.23 2.59 -31.09
CA ASN A 226 -6.17 3.65 -31.50
C ASN A 226 -5.51 4.97 -31.99
N GLU A 227 -4.18 5.05 -32.10
CA GLU A 227 -3.52 6.27 -32.61
C GLU A 227 -3.08 6.17 -34.09
N ARG A 228 -3.44 5.10 -34.80
CA ARG A 228 -3.12 4.95 -36.25
C ARG A 228 -4.35 4.99 -37.16
N ALA A 229 -5.49 5.43 -36.65
CA ALA A 229 -6.72 5.63 -37.46
C ALA A 229 -7.28 7.03 -37.15
N GLY A 230 -6.57 8.03 -37.60
CA GLY A 230 -6.99 9.41 -37.59
C GLY A 230 -6.16 10.19 -38.59
#